data_7d3c39364d3ebb62f5a3c9f238dff3ec
#
_entry.id   7d3c39364d3ebb62f5a3c9f238dff3ec
#
_cell.length_a   1.000
_cell.length_b   1.000
_cell.length_c   1.000
_cell.angle_alpha   90.00
_cell.angle_beta   90.00
_cell.angle_gamma   90.00
#
_symmetry.space_group_name_H-M   'P 1'
#
loop_
_entity.id
_entity.type
_entity.pdbx_description
1 polymer ?
#
loop_
_entity_poly.entity_id
_entity_poly.type
_entity_poly.pdbx_seq_one_letter_code
_entity_poly.pdbx_strand_id
1 'polypeptide(L)'
;MTTVTGRLVLDDSVQAGAVAVEDGVIISVEPSSAEGIGPETPYITPGFVDVHVHGGGGHDAMGGRAALDGMARHLLRHGVTSFLPTGVSAPLDDLYRFVDEVRDWMADAPADGSQPLGSNLEGPWLSNAKRGAHDPHLLRTPANLRYADLEAHLDGLRVVTIAPEIPGALELIAWLRDRGVATSMGHSAATLEQAQAGYAAGGSSTTHLFNGMSGVDHRAPGLAVAALTDDDAYVELIADGVHVHPALWRLIARTKPADRLMLISDAISLAGIGDGRANVGGLDIEVVGSRVTLVGTTTLAGSVIALDTAVRNVVASGLSLPAAVAAASRNPLAMLGVTDRGRIAPGQRADLVQLDDSLQVSRVMRAGVWVA
;
A
#
# COMPACT_ATOMS: atom_id res chain seq x y z
N MET A 1 -0.83 -23.84 -21.14
CA MET A 1 -1.93 -22.88 -21.40
C MET A 1 -3.06 -23.16 -20.41
N THR A 2 -3.51 -22.15 -19.67
CA THR A 2 -4.60 -22.21 -18.69
C THR A 2 -5.68 -21.19 -19.08
N THR A 3 -6.96 -21.56 -19.00
CA THR A 3 -8.06 -20.62 -19.24
C THR A 3 -8.78 -20.34 -17.92
N VAL A 4 -8.98 -19.06 -17.61
CA VAL A 4 -9.70 -18.57 -16.44
C VAL A 4 -10.96 -17.86 -16.89
N THR A 5 -12.12 -18.36 -16.48
CA THR A 5 -13.43 -17.84 -16.90
C THR A 5 -14.13 -17.17 -15.73
N GLY A 6 -14.81 -16.06 -15.95
CA GLY A 6 -15.50 -15.34 -14.91
C GLY A 6 -16.08 -14.00 -15.33
N ARG A 7 -16.51 -13.21 -14.35
CA ARG A 7 -16.83 -11.79 -14.50
C ARG A 7 -15.52 -10.99 -14.39
N LEU A 8 -14.93 -10.67 -15.52
CA LEU A 8 -13.65 -9.98 -15.59
C LEU A 8 -13.82 -8.53 -15.16
N VAL A 9 -13.08 -8.12 -14.12
CA VAL A 9 -13.02 -6.73 -13.67
C VAL A 9 -11.92 -6.03 -14.48
N LEU A 10 -12.35 -5.32 -15.50
CA LEU A 10 -11.50 -4.54 -16.40
C LEU A 10 -11.31 -3.12 -15.87
N ASP A 11 -10.65 -2.25 -16.62
CA ASP A 11 -10.27 -0.90 -16.17
C ASP A 11 -11.45 -0.03 -15.71
N ASP A 12 -12.60 -0.16 -16.37
CA ASP A 12 -13.80 0.68 -16.17
C ASP A 12 -15.11 -0.11 -16.15
N SER A 13 -15.07 -1.42 -16.34
CA SER A 13 -16.25 -2.26 -16.52
C SER A 13 -16.06 -3.65 -15.92
N VAL A 14 -17.19 -4.34 -15.71
CA VAL A 14 -17.22 -5.77 -15.40
C VAL A 14 -17.89 -6.48 -16.54
N GLN A 15 -17.21 -7.43 -17.15
CA GLN A 15 -17.69 -8.16 -18.32
C GLN A 15 -17.50 -9.66 -18.14
N ALA A 16 -18.45 -10.42 -18.64
CA ALA A 16 -18.30 -11.86 -18.80
C ALA A 16 -17.17 -12.19 -19.77
N GLY A 17 -16.30 -13.13 -19.43
CA GLY A 17 -15.21 -13.45 -20.37
C GLY A 17 -14.30 -14.57 -19.89
N ALA A 18 -13.29 -14.81 -20.71
CA ALA A 18 -12.23 -15.76 -20.44
C ALA A 18 -10.86 -15.09 -20.65
N VAL A 19 -9.91 -15.46 -19.81
CA VAL A 19 -8.51 -15.03 -19.87
C VAL A 19 -7.67 -16.27 -20.18
N ALA A 20 -6.95 -16.27 -21.28
CA ALA A 20 -5.97 -17.31 -21.58
C ALA A 20 -4.59 -16.92 -21.07
N VAL A 21 -3.97 -17.84 -20.34
CA VAL A 21 -2.66 -17.65 -19.71
C VAL A 21 -1.69 -18.72 -20.21
N GLU A 22 -0.51 -18.28 -20.63
CA GLU A 22 0.60 -19.14 -21.02
C GLU A 22 1.92 -18.58 -20.49
N ASP A 23 2.77 -19.41 -19.94
CA ASP A 23 4.08 -19.05 -19.38
C ASP A 23 4.04 -17.84 -18.41
N GLY A 24 2.99 -17.78 -17.60
CA GLY A 24 2.83 -16.71 -16.60
C GLY A 24 2.30 -15.38 -17.13
N VAL A 25 1.96 -15.30 -18.42
CA VAL A 25 1.51 -14.09 -19.10
C VAL A 25 0.09 -14.28 -19.64
N ILE A 26 -0.73 -13.25 -19.59
CA ILE A 26 -2.03 -13.19 -20.25
C ILE A 26 -1.80 -13.04 -21.75
N ILE A 27 -2.24 -14.01 -22.55
CA ILE A 27 -2.08 -14.01 -24.00
C ILE A 27 -3.33 -13.52 -24.75
N SER A 28 -4.53 -13.74 -24.17
CA SER A 28 -5.77 -13.17 -24.71
C SER A 28 -6.79 -12.90 -23.61
N VAL A 29 -7.69 -11.98 -23.89
CA VAL A 29 -8.88 -11.66 -23.09
C VAL A 29 -10.06 -11.66 -24.05
N GLU A 30 -10.96 -12.62 -23.90
CA GLU A 30 -12.10 -12.80 -24.78
C GLU A 30 -13.39 -12.50 -24.02
N PRO A 31 -14.13 -11.43 -24.40
CA PRO A 31 -15.47 -11.23 -23.89
C PRO A 31 -16.36 -12.42 -24.28
N SER A 32 -17.13 -12.94 -23.35
CA SER A 32 -18.16 -13.96 -23.62
C SER A 32 -19.52 -13.29 -23.66
N SER A 33 -20.44 -13.82 -24.49
CA SER A 33 -21.84 -13.47 -24.38
C SER A 33 -22.36 -13.84 -22.98
N ALA A 34 -23.24 -13.02 -22.40
CA ALA A 34 -23.80 -13.21 -21.05
C ALA A 34 -24.57 -14.53 -20.85
N GLU A 35 -24.79 -15.31 -21.93
CA GLU A 35 -25.38 -16.64 -21.90
C GLU A 35 -24.43 -17.62 -21.19
N GLY A 36 -24.74 -17.98 -19.95
CA GLY A 36 -23.96 -18.92 -19.13
C GLY A 36 -23.26 -18.33 -17.93
N ILE A 37 -23.33 -17.01 -17.69
CA ILE A 37 -22.81 -16.36 -16.48
C ILE A 37 -23.96 -16.13 -15.50
N GLY A 38 -24.12 -17.09 -14.61
CA GLY A 38 -25.05 -17.01 -13.46
C GLY A 38 -24.46 -16.17 -12.32
N PRO A 39 -25.28 -15.87 -11.31
CA PRO A 39 -24.82 -15.14 -10.12
C PRO A 39 -23.67 -15.86 -9.38
N GLU A 40 -23.51 -17.16 -9.55
CA GLU A 40 -22.43 -17.95 -8.94
C GLU A 40 -21.09 -17.87 -9.69
N THR A 41 -21.04 -17.15 -10.82
CA THR A 41 -19.78 -17.00 -11.56
C THR A 41 -18.87 -16.02 -10.86
N PRO A 42 -17.65 -16.41 -10.49
CA PRO A 42 -16.77 -15.56 -9.72
C PRO A 42 -16.33 -14.31 -10.48
N TYR A 43 -16.00 -13.24 -9.76
CA TYR A 43 -15.24 -12.15 -10.32
C TYR A 43 -13.78 -12.55 -10.48
N ILE A 44 -13.16 -12.11 -11.56
CA ILE A 44 -11.73 -12.22 -11.79
C ILE A 44 -11.17 -10.81 -11.82
N THR A 45 -10.24 -10.52 -10.92
CA THR A 45 -9.56 -9.22 -10.82
C THR A 45 -8.07 -9.38 -11.05
N PRO A 46 -7.34 -8.32 -11.42
CA PRO A 46 -5.89 -8.32 -11.25
C PRO A 46 -5.54 -8.57 -9.78
N GLY A 47 -4.35 -9.08 -9.53
CA GLY A 47 -3.79 -9.23 -8.19
C GLY A 47 -3.67 -7.89 -7.47
N PHE A 48 -3.97 -7.89 -6.16
CA PHE A 48 -3.83 -6.69 -5.33
C PHE A 48 -2.36 -6.39 -5.03
N VAL A 49 -2.11 -5.13 -4.70
CA VAL A 49 -0.77 -4.59 -4.42
C VAL A 49 -0.84 -3.71 -3.19
N ASP A 50 -0.10 -4.09 -2.15
CA ASP A 50 -0.03 -3.33 -0.91
C ASP A 50 1.33 -2.65 -0.78
N VAL A 51 1.36 -1.33 -0.93
CA VAL A 51 2.61 -0.55 -0.89
C VAL A 51 2.96 -0.02 0.48
N HIS A 52 2.10 -0.29 1.49
CA HIS A 52 2.32 0.17 2.87
C HIS A 52 1.77 -0.88 3.85
N VAL A 53 2.65 -1.77 4.32
CA VAL A 53 2.29 -2.87 5.22
C VAL A 53 3.47 -3.28 6.09
N HIS A 54 3.28 -3.23 7.43
CA HIS A 54 4.32 -3.51 8.43
C HIS A 54 4.35 -4.97 8.86
N GLY A 55 3.27 -5.73 8.58
CA GLY A 55 3.21 -7.13 8.99
C GLY A 55 1.87 -7.79 8.70
N GLY A 56 1.75 -9.04 9.15
CA GLY A 56 0.53 -9.84 9.07
C GLY A 56 0.77 -11.30 9.39
N GLY A 57 -0.28 -12.00 9.84
CA GLY A 57 -0.20 -13.44 10.15
C GLY A 57 0.78 -13.81 11.26
N GLY A 58 1.09 -12.90 12.18
CA GLY A 58 2.07 -13.10 13.25
C GLY A 58 3.50 -12.70 12.88
N HIS A 59 3.71 -12.09 11.70
CA HIS A 59 5.03 -11.77 11.15
C HIS A 59 5.18 -10.25 10.97
N ASP A 60 6.34 -9.72 11.36
CA ASP A 60 6.72 -8.32 11.21
C ASP A 60 7.68 -8.14 10.04
N ALA A 61 7.53 -7.08 9.24
CA ALA A 61 8.37 -6.81 8.09
C ALA A 61 9.86 -6.68 8.45
N MET A 62 10.17 -6.14 9.62
CA MET A 62 11.55 -5.98 10.13
C MET A 62 12.03 -7.20 10.94
N GLY A 63 11.26 -8.30 10.95
CA GLY A 63 11.56 -9.54 11.69
C GLY A 63 12.53 -10.49 10.98
N GLY A 64 13.17 -10.05 9.90
CA GLY A 64 14.12 -10.86 9.11
C GLY A 64 13.44 -11.83 8.15
N ARG A 65 14.25 -12.58 7.42
CA ARG A 65 13.84 -13.41 6.26
C ARG A 65 12.66 -14.35 6.54
N ALA A 66 12.69 -15.08 7.67
CA ALA A 66 11.60 -16.02 8.00
C ALA A 66 10.26 -15.30 8.26
N ALA A 67 10.29 -14.11 8.83
CA ALA A 67 9.11 -13.29 9.03
C ALA A 67 8.59 -12.75 7.68
N LEU A 68 9.47 -12.31 6.80
CA LEU A 68 9.11 -11.89 5.43
C LEU A 68 8.45 -13.02 4.63
N ASP A 69 8.95 -14.27 4.75
CA ASP A 69 8.31 -15.45 4.14
C ASP A 69 6.89 -15.68 4.65
N GLY A 70 6.71 -15.63 5.97
CA GLY A 70 5.41 -15.82 6.60
C GLY A 70 4.42 -14.72 6.24
N MET A 71 4.88 -13.46 6.26
CA MET A 71 4.11 -12.29 5.84
C MET A 71 3.68 -12.41 4.37
N ALA A 72 4.59 -12.77 3.47
CA ALA A 72 4.28 -12.93 2.05
C ALA A 72 3.18 -13.99 1.81
N ARG A 73 3.24 -15.13 2.53
CA ARG A 73 2.20 -16.17 2.45
C ARG A 73 0.87 -15.70 3.04
N HIS A 74 0.90 -14.92 4.12
CA HIS A 74 -0.31 -14.35 4.72
C HIS A 74 -0.98 -13.39 3.73
N LEU A 75 -0.25 -12.44 3.18
CA LEU A 75 -0.75 -11.44 2.25
C LEU A 75 -1.36 -12.06 0.99
N LEU A 76 -0.74 -13.12 0.45
CA LEU A 76 -1.24 -13.79 -0.74
C LEU A 76 -2.66 -14.36 -0.54
N ARG A 77 -2.98 -14.90 0.64
CA ARG A 77 -4.32 -15.44 0.95
C ARG A 77 -5.41 -14.36 0.90
N HIS A 78 -5.03 -13.10 1.02
CA HIS A 78 -5.91 -11.94 0.90
C HIS A 78 -5.86 -11.29 -0.50
N GLY A 79 -5.36 -12.03 -1.50
CA GLY A 79 -5.31 -11.56 -2.90
C GLY A 79 -4.16 -10.60 -3.20
N VAL A 80 -3.32 -10.26 -2.23
CA VAL A 80 -2.14 -9.42 -2.46
C VAL A 80 -1.08 -10.26 -3.18
N THR A 81 -0.82 -9.97 -4.44
CA THR A 81 0.17 -10.69 -5.25
C THR A 81 1.52 -10.00 -5.29
N SER A 82 1.54 -8.72 -4.98
CA SER A 82 2.77 -7.93 -4.86
C SER A 82 2.66 -6.93 -3.70
N PHE A 83 3.81 -6.59 -3.07
CA PHE A 83 3.79 -5.69 -1.92
C PHE A 83 5.15 -5.02 -1.68
N LEU A 84 5.15 -4.01 -0.82
CA LEU A 84 6.34 -3.42 -0.22
C LEU A 84 6.33 -3.68 1.29
N PRO A 85 7.18 -4.59 1.82
CA PRO A 85 7.42 -4.63 3.25
C PRO A 85 7.85 -3.25 3.73
N THR A 86 7.21 -2.75 4.80
CA THR A 86 7.40 -1.37 5.27
C THR A 86 8.12 -1.37 6.61
N GLY A 87 9.30 -0.73 6.64
CA GLY A 87 10.05 -0.47 7.86
C GLY A 87 9.53 0.78 8.56
N VAL A 88 9.29 0.68 9.88
CA VAL A 88 8.94 1.82 10.74
C VAL A 88 10.20 2.53 11.24
N SER A 89 10.10 3.79 11.69
CA SER A 89 11.23 4.54 12.24
C SER A 89 12.09 3.72 13.19
N ALA A 90 13.38 3.62 12.87
CA ALA A 90 14.42 2.90 13.61
C ALA A 90 15.76 3.65 13.49
N PRO A 91 16.83 3.25 14.17
CA PRO A 91 18.18 3.73 13.87
C PRO A 91 18.50 3.56 12.38
N LEU A 92 19.19 4.53 11.77
CA LEU A 92 19.46 4.49 10.31
C LEU A 92 20.15 3.21 9.86
N ASP A 93 21.11 2.71 10.63
CA ASP A 93 21.82 1.47 10.31
C ASP A 93 20.89 0.25 10.28
N ASP A 94 19.83 0.24 11.12
CA ASP A 94 18.83 -0.82 11.13
C ASP A 94 17.89 -0.70 9.93
N LEU A 95 17.53 0.54 9.54
CA LEU A 95 16.73 0.78 8.33
C LEU A 95 17.51 0.41 7.06
N TYR A 96 18.78 0.75 6.98
CA TYR A 96 19.64 0.35 5.86
C TYR A 96 19.77 -1.17 5.77
N ARG A 97 19.99 -1.83 6.91
CA ARG A 97 20.01 -3.30 6.97
C ARG A 97 18.68 -3.92 6.52
N PHE A 98 17.55 -3.34 6.95
CA PHE A 98 16.23 -3.80 6.50
C PHE A 98 16.06 -3.69 4.98
N VAL A 99 16.46 -2.57 4.36
CA VAL A 99 16.41 -2.39 2.89
C VAL A 99 17.26 -3.45 2.20
N ASP A 100 18.49 -3.67 2.66
CA ASP A 100 19.39 -4.67 2.10
C ASP A 100 18.86 -6.09 2.26
N GLU A 101 18.31 -6.43 3.44
CA GLU A 101 17.68 -7.73 3.70
C GLU A 101 16.50 -7.98 2.77
N VAL A 102 15.63 -6.98 2.55
CA VAL A 102 14.51 -7.09 1.60
C VAL A 102 15.02 -7.27 0.19
N ARG A 103 16.00 -6.47 -0.26
CA ARG A 103 16.61 -6.60 -1.59
C ARG A 103 17.16 -8.01 -1.81
N ASP A 104 17.97 -8.50 -0.86
CA ASP A 104 18.61 -9.82 -0.97
C ASP A 104 17.60 -10.97 -0.86
N TRP A 105 16.50 -10.77 -0.14
CA TRP A 105 15.41 -11.73 -0.02
C TRP A 105 14.53 -11.80 -1.27
N MET A 106 14.38 -10.72 -2.04
CA MET A 106 13.47 -10.66 -3.20
C MET A 106 13.71 -11.79 -4.21
N ALA A 107 14.97 -12.18 -4.44
CA ALA A 107 15.35 -13.24 -5.36
C ALA A 107 14.89 -14.63 -4.89
N ASP A 108 14.80 -14.85 -3.59
CA ASP A 108 14.46 -16.11 -2.94
C ASP A 108 13.07 -16.09 -2.28
N ALA A 109 12.27 -15.06 -2.51
CA ALA A 109 10.93 -14.92 -1.94
C ALA A 109 10.06 -16.14 -2.31
N PRO A 110 9.24 -16.68 -1.36
CA PRO A 110 8.52 -17.93 -1.56
C PRO A 110 7.57 -17.86 -2.77
N ALA A 111 7.60 -18.93 -3.59
CA ALA A 111 6.74 -19.00 -4.78
C ALA A 111 5.24 -19.07 -4.39
N ASP A 112 4.93 -19.54 -3.18
CA ASP A 112 3.60 -19.61 -2.58
C ASP A 112 3.26 -18.38 -1.72
N GLY A 113 3.98 -17.27 -1.91
CA GLY A 113 3.75 -15.99 -1.22
C GLY A 113 3.59 -14.83 -2.19
N SER A 114 3.22 -13.65 -1.70
CA SER A 114 3.21 -12.38 -2.44
C SER A 114 4.62 -12.01 -2.88
N GLN A 115 4.76 -11.38 -4.04
CA GLN A 115 6.06 -10.94 -4.55
C GLN A 115 6.44 -9.58 -3.98
N PRO A 116 7.60 -9.44 -3.30
CA PRO A 116 8.13 -8.14 -2.95
C PRO A 116 8.54 -7.35 -4.22
N LEU A 117 8.24 -6.05 -4.23
CA LEU A 117 8.65 -5.12 -5.30
C LEU A 117 9.78 -4.18 -4.86
N GLY A 118 10.31 -4.38 -3.70
CA GLY A 118 11.26 -3.56 -2.96
C GLY A 118 10.73 -3.30 -1.56
N SER A 119 11.25 -2.27 -0.90
CA SER A 119 10.86 -1.85 0.45
C SER A 119 10.26 -0.45 0.48
N ASN A 120 9.51 -0.17 1.55
CA ASN A 120 9.06 1.15 1.93
C ASN A 120 9.64 1.51 3.30
N LEU A 121 10.07 2.75 3.51
CA LEU A 121 10.50 3.27 4.80
C LEU A 121 9.50 4.32 5.30
N GLU A 122 8.79 4.03 6.37
CA GLU A 122 7.97 5.00 7.07
C GLU A 122 8.81 5.72 8.14
N GLY A 123 9.40 6.82 7.72
CA GLY A 123 10.36 7.58 8.50
C GLY A 123 11.83 7.12 8.28
N PRO A 124 12.76 7.63 9.08
CA PRO A 124 12.62 8.40 10.32
C PRO A 124 12.46 9.93 10.11
N TRP A 125 12.29 10.41 8.89
CA TRP A 125 12.24 11.84 8.55
C TRP A 125 10.81 12.41 8.69
N LEU A 126 10.27 12.32 9.91
CA LEU A 126 8.89 12.64 10.25
C LEU A 126 8.82 13.83 11.22
N SER A 127 7.69 14.53 11.23
CA SER A 127 7.44 15.63 12.15
C SER A 127 7.11 15.09 13.55
N ASN A 128 7.85 15.53 14.57
CA ASN A 128 7.57 15.14 15.94
C ASN A 128 6.14 15.54 16.39
N ALA A 129 5.60 16.63 15.85
CA ALA A 129 4.25 17.10 16.16
C ALA A 129 3.15 16.14 15.64
N LYS A 130 3.46 15.33 14.63
CA LYS A 130 2.53 14.40 13.97
C LYS A 130 3.06 12.97 13.92
N ARG A 131 3.97 12.61 14.82
CA ARG A 131 4.69 11.34 14.83
C ARG A 131 3.80 10.08 14.95
N GLY A 132 2.56 10.23 15.47
CA GLY A 132 1.70 9.05 15.67
C GLY A 132 2.36 8.04 16.62
N ALA A 133 2.48 6.79 16.17
CA ALA A 133 3.09 5.68 16.90
C ALA A 133 4.59 5.50 16.61
N HIS A 134 5.32 6.56 16.26
CA HIS A 134 6.78 6.52 16.14
C HIS A 134 7.45 7.04 17.41
N ASP A 135 8.55 6.38 17.82
CA ASP A 135 9.36 6.84 18.94
C ASP A 135 10.04 8.18 18.60
N PRO A 136 9.78 9.27 19.36
CA PRO A 136 10.38 10.58 19.08
C PRO A 136 11.90 10.59 19.14
N HIS A 137 12.54 9.67 19.86
CA HIS A 137 13.99 9.54 19.94
C HIS A 137 14.63 8.99 18.67
N LEU A 138 13.86 8.33 17.83
CA LEU A 138 14.29 7.77 16.54
C LEU A 138 14.10 8.74 15.37
N LEU A 139 13.31 9.80 15.54
CA LEU A 139 13.08 10.76 14.48
C LEU A 139 14.34 11.56 14.15
N ARG A 140 14.52 11.85 12.88
CA ARG A 140 15.69 12.56 12.33
C ARG A 140 15.24 13.67 11.39
N THR A 141 16.15 14.64 11.16
CA THR A 141 15.97 15.64 10.10
C THR A 141 16.98 15.37 8.98
N PRO A 142 16.54 15.49 7.71
CA PRO A 142 17.44 15.27 6.56
C PRO A 142 18.61 16.27 6.47
N ALA A 143 18.53 17.43 7.13
CA ALA A 143 19.57 18.46 7.06
C ALA A 143 20.97 17.97 7.42
N ASN A 144 21.06 16.91 8.23
CA ASN A 144 22.34 16.30 8.64
C ASN A 144 22.60 14.93 7.97
N LEU A 145 21.79 14.56 6.98
CA LEU A 145 21.92 13.27 6.29
C LEU A 145 23.18 13.27 5.41
N ARG A 146 23.96 12.22 5.54
CA ARG A 146 25.02 11.92 4.59
C ARG A 146 24.43 11.12 3.43
N TYR A 147 24.15 11.81 2.33
CA TYR A 147 23.51 11.19 1.15
C TYR A 147 24.26 9.98 0.62
N ALA A 148 25.61 9.94 0.73
CA ALA A 148 26.40 8.79 0.32
C ALA A 148 26.10 7.52 1.12
N ASP A 149 25.71 7.64 2.40
CA ASP A 149 25.31 6.49 3.22
C ASP A 149 23.96 5.93 2.73
N LEU A 150 22.99 6.79 2.47
CA LEU A 150 21.69 6.36 1.92
C LEU A 150 21.83 5.81 0.49
N GLU A 151 22.70 6.41 -0.34
CA GLU A 151 22.90 5.99 -1.73
C GLU A 151 23.38 4.54 -1.85
N ALA A 152 24.15 4.06 -0.88
CA ALA A 152 24.61 2.67 -0.85
C ALA A 152 23.48 1.64 -0.68
N HIS A 153 22.31 2.07 -0.21
CA HIS A 153 21.15 1.22 0.10
C HIS A 153 19.92 1.51 -0.75
N LEU A 154 20.03 2.29 -1.84
CA LEU A 154 18.88 2.62 -2.71
C LEU A 154 18.38 1.45 -3.52
N ASP A 155 19.23 0.47 -3.82
CA ASP A 155 18.81 -0.74 -4.52
C ASP A 155 17.81 -1.53 -3.65
N GLY A 156 16.59 -1.67 -4.16
CA GLY A 156 15.47 -2.26 -3.41
C GLY A 156 14.61 -1.27 -2.60
N LEU A 157 15.02 -0.02 -2.42
CA LEU A 157 14.19 1.02 -1.82
C LEU A 157 13.26 1.64 -2.87
N ARG A 158 11.96 1.62 -2.62
CA ARG A 158 10.96 2.09 -3.58
C ARG A 158 10.18 3.30 -3.11
N VAL A 159 9.88 3.38 -1.81
CA VAL A 159 9.09 4.46 -1.21
C VAL A 159 9.74 4.92 0.08
N VAL A 160 9.68 6.23 0.36
CA VAL A 160 10.07 6.81 1.64
C VAL A 160 9.01 7.80 2.09
N THR A 161 8.52 7.66 3.32
CA THR A 161 7.63 8.65 3.93
C THR A 161 8.44 9.78 4.58
N ILE A 162 8.12 11.03 4.21
CA ILE A 162 8.83 12.24 4.66
C ILE A 162 7.83 13.34 5.01
N ALA A 163 8.07 14.06 6.12
CA ALA A 163 7.37 15.29 6.43
C ALA A 163 8.04 16.46 5.68
N PRO A 164 7.36 17.13 4.74
CA PRO A 164 8.00 18.11 3.84
C PRO A 164 8.45 19.39 4.55
N GLU A 165 7.91 19.70 5.73
CA GLU A 165 8.22 20.90 6.50
C GLU A 165 9.48 20.80 7.35
N ILE A 166 10.05 19.60 7.55
CA ILE A 166 11.26 19.48 8.39
C ILE A 166 12.53 19.91 7.65
N PRO A 167 13.55 20.42 8.37
CA PRO A 167 14.77 20.93 7.71
C PRO A 167 15.48 19.90 6.83
N GLY A 168 15.72 20.24 5.58
CA GLY A 168 16.39 19.40 4.58
C GLY A 168 15.47 18.43 3.85
N ALA A 169 14.14 18.47 4.12
CA ALA A 169 13.19 17.53 3.51
C ALA A 169 13.03 17.76 2.01
N LEU A 170 12.92 19.01 1.55
CA LEU A 170 12.73 19.31 0.12
C LEU A 170 13.92 18.86 -0.72
N GLU A 171 15.12 19.04 -0.20
CA GLU A 171 16.36 18.58 -0.84
C GLU A 171 16.40 17.05 -0.91
N LEU A 172 15.99 16.35 0.16
CA LEU A 172 15.92 14.88 0.17
C LEU A 172 14.85 14.36 -0.79
N ILE A 173 13.68 14.98 -0.84
CA ILE A 173 12.59 14.63 -1.78
C ILE A 173 13.11 14.75 -3.23
N ALA A 174 13.73 15.86 -3.59
CA ALA A 174 14.29 16.05 -4.92
C ALA A 174 15.39 15.04 -5.24
N TRP A 175 16.25 14.75 -4.29
CA TRP A 175 17.34 13.79 -4.43
C TRP A 175 16.86 12.36 -4.66
N LEU A 176 15.80 11.92 -3.92
CA LEU A 176 15.17 10.61 -4.07
C LEU A 176 14.45 10.49 -5.41
N ARG A 177 13.68 11.52 -5.81
CA ARG A 177 13.02 11.57 -7.13
C ARG A 177 14.02 11.34 -8.27
N ASP A 178 15.17 12.05 -8.24
CA ASP A 178 16.19 11.95 -9.29
C ASP A 178 16.83 10.55 -9.36
N ARG A 179 16.60 9.70 -8.34
CA ARG A 179 17.06 8.30 -8.25
C ARG A 179 15.93 7.27 -8.43
N GLY A 180 14.73 7.75 -8.76
CA GLY A 180 13.59 6.87 -9.01
C GLY A 180 12.94 6.27 -7.75
N VAL A 181 13.23 6.82 -6.58
CA VAL A 181 12.56 6.46 -5.32
C VAL A 181 11.39 7.41 -5.11
N ALA A 182 10.20 6.85 -4.98
CA ALA A 182 8.98 7.62 -4.71
C ALA A 182 9.01 8.19 -3.29
N THR A 183 8.54 9.42 -3.13
CA THR A 183 8.40 10.03 -1.80
C THR A 183 6.92 10.19 -1.49
N SER A 184 6.48 9.58 -0.38
CA SER A 184 5.16 9.78 0.19
C SER A 184 5.22 10.82 1.31
N MET A 185 4.38 11.85 1.27
CA MET A 185 4.36 12.85 2.32
C MET A 185 3.40 12.43 3.44
N GLY A 186 3.90 12.33 4.65
CA GLY A 186 3.13 11.87 5.81
C GLY A 186 3.77 12.26 7.14
N HIS A 187 3.07 11.96 8.23
CA HIS A 187 3.51 12.32 9.58
C HIS A 187 3.97 13.77 9.66
N SER A 188 3.13 14.69 9.17
CA SER A 188 3.50 16.07 8.80
C SER A 188 2.56 17.09 9.40
N ALA A 189 3.10 18.13 9.96
CA ALA A 189 2.39 19.33 10.40
C ALA A 189 2.45 20.47 9.36
N ALA A 190 2.80 20.16 8.11
CA ALA A 190 2.98 21.13 7.04
C ALA A 190 1.73 22.01 6.85
N THR A 191 1.96 23.31 6.59
CA THR A 191 0.94 24.20 6.02
C THR A 191 0.67 23.80 4.56
N LEU A 192 -0.36 24.39 3.96
CA LEU A 192 -0.66 24.17 2.54
C LEU A 192 0.55 24.48 1.65
N GLU A 193 1.22 25.61 1.87
CA GLU A 193 2.35 26.06 1.09
C GLU A 193 3.58 25.13 1.24
N GLN A 194 3.83 24.64 2.45
CA GLN A 194 4.91 23.67 2.71
C GLN A 194 4.63 22.32 2.04
N ALA A 195 3.38 21.84 2.08
CA ALA A 195 2.98 20.63 1.40
C ALA A 195 3.08 20.78 -0.14
N GLN A 196 2.63 21.91 -0.69
CA GLN A 196 2.77 22.22 -2.12
C GLN A 196 4.25 22.29 -2.54
N ALA A 197 5.13 22.86 -1.69
CA ALA A 197 6.56 22.83 -1.95
C ALA A 197 7.14 21.41 -1.96
N GLY A 198 6.62 20.50 -1.11
CA GLY A 198 6.97 19.08 -1.11
C GLY A 198 6.60 18.39 -2.42
N TYR A 199 5.40 18.62 -2.96
CA TYR A 199 5.00 18.09 -4.27
C TYR A 199 5.85 18.70 -5.41
N ALA A 200 6.07 20.01 -5.38
CA ALA A 200 6.94 20.68 -6.36
C ALA A 200 8.39 20.17 -6.33
N ALA A 201 8.89 19.73 -5.17
CA ALA A 201 10.20 19.09 -5.04
C ALA A 201 10.22 17.66 -5.64
N GLY A 202 9.05 17.01 -5.82
CA GLY A 202 8.93 15.68 -6.40
C GLY A 202 8.22 14.67 -5.52
N GLY A 203 7.50 15.11 -4.48
CA GLY A 203 6.61 14.25 -3.71
C GLY A 203 5.60 13.56 -4.62
N SER A 204 5.47 12.24 -4.52
CA SER A 204 4.64 11.43 -5.42
C SER A 204 3.28 11.11 -4.82
N SER A 205 3.21 10.98 -3.49
CA SER A 205 2.00 10.53 -2.80
C SER A 205 1.85 11.15 -1.41
N THR A 206 0.73 10.83 -0.76
CA THR A 206 0.48 11.15 0.65
C THR A 206 0.17 9.87 1.40
N THR A 207 0.94 9.62 2.44
CA THR A 207 0.85 8.44 3.32
C THR A 207 -0.45 8.50 4.12
N HIS A 208 -1.21 7.39 4.15
CA HIS A 208 -2.45 7.17 4.93
C HIS A 208 -3.26 8.45 5.20
N LEU A 209 -3.77 9.05 4.12
CA LEU A 209 -4.46 10.35 4.10
C LEU A 209 -5.36 10.59 5.33
N PHE A 210 -5.24 11.77 5.95
CA PHE A 210 -5.82 12.26 7.19
C PHE A 210 -5.15 11.81 8.49
N ASN A 211 -4.38 10.74 8.49
CA ASN A 211 -3.75 10.21 9.70
C ASN A 211 -2.34 10.80 9.86
N GLY A 212 -1.99 11.16 11.09
CA GLY A 212 -0.67 11.73 11.37
C GLY A 212 -0.33 12.99 10.56
N MET A 213 -1.29 13.84 10.20
CA MET A 213 -1.03 15.02 9.37
C MET A 213 -1.89 16.23 9.75
N SER A 214 -1.59 17.40 9.16
CA SER A 214 -2.45 18.57 9.17
C SER A 214 -3.67 18.32 8.29
N GLY A 215 -4.86 18.52 8.87
CA GLY A 215 -6.12 18.14 8.29
C GLY A 215 -6.75 19.19 7.36
N VAL A 216 -8.07 19.03 7.16
CA VAL A 216 -8.91 19.98 6.42
C VAL A 216 -9.43 21.03 7.39
N ASP A 217 -8.76 22.17 7.43
CA ASP A 217 -9.24 23.36 8.15
C ASP A 217 -9.50 24.46 7.12
N HIS A 218 -10.61 25.19 7.31
CA HIS A 218 -11.06 26.20 6.34
C HIS A 218 -10.26 27.52 6.39
N ARG A 219 -9.41 27.73 7.41
CA ARG A 219 -8.55 28.91 7.55
C ARG A 219 -7.07 28.58 7.56
N ALA A 220 -6.72 27.35 7.98
CA ALA A 220 -5.35 26.85 8.02
C ALA A 220 -5.27 25.47 7.39
N PRO A 221 -5.54 25.35 6.06
CA PRO A 221 -5.44 24.07 5.36
C PRO A 221 -4.00 23.56 5.41
N GLY A 222 -3.85 22.24 5.41
CA GLY A 222 -2.55 21.60 5.49
C GLY A 222 -2.36 20.51 4.44
N LEU A 223 -1.51 19.52 4.77
CA LEU A 223 -1.13 18.45 3.85
C LEU A 223 -2.34 17.71 3.27
N ALA A 224 -3.38 17.42 4.07
CA ALA A 224 -4.57 16.73 3.57
C ALA A 224 -5.28 17.51 2.46
N VAL A 225 -5.34 18.86 2.55
CA VAL A 225 -5.93 19.70 1.50
C VAL A 225 -5.02 19.74 0.27
N ALA A 226 -3.70 19.92 0.45
CA ALA A 226 -2.76 19.88 -0.66
C ALA A 226 -2.89 18.57 -1.45
N ALA A 227 -2.93 17.43 -0.74
CA ALA A 227 -3.09 16.10 -1.34
C ALA A 227 -4.39 15.95 -2.14
N LEU A 228 -5.51 16.48 -1.61
CA LEU A 228 -6.82 16.34 -2.25
C LEU A 228 -7.01 17.29 -3.45
N THR A 229 -6.25 18.38 -3.52
CA THR A 229 -6.37 19.41 -4.56
C THR A 229 -5.27 19.34 -5.63
N ASP A 230 -4.27 18.50 -5.46
CA ASP A 230 -3.24 18.21 -6.46
C ASP A 230 -3.67 16.97 -7.26
N ASP A 231 -3.96 17.14 -8.56
CA ASP A 231 -4.47 16.08 -9.43
C ASP A 231 -3.40 15.02 -9.77
N ASP A 232 -2.13 15.33 -9.63
CA ASP A 232 -1.01 14.43 -9.94
C ASP A 232 -0.60 13.57 -8.74
N ALA A 233 -0.82 14.05 -7.52
CA ALA A 233 -0.47 13.36 -6.29
C ALA A 233 -1.32 12.11 -6.05
N TYR A 234 -0.69 10.98 -5.74
CA TYR A 234 -1.39 9.81 -5.23
C TYR A 234 -1.77 10.01 -3.75
N VAL A 235 -2.83 9.34 -3.30
CA VAL A 235 -3.22 9.31 -1.89
C VAL A 235 -3.45 7.88 -1.43
N GLU A 236 -2.89 7.53 -0.29
CA GLU A 236 -3.13 6.26 0.38
C GLU A 236 -4.35 6.36 1.30
N LEU A 237 -5.17 5.31 1.31
CA LEU A 237 -6.36 5.21 2.15
C LEU A 237 -6.38 3.88 2.91
N ILE A 238 -6.40 3.95 4.24
CA ILE A 238 -6.75 2.83 5.11
C ILE A 238 -8.28 2.80 5.24
N ALA A 239 -8.92 1.84 4.56
CA ALA A 239 -10.38 1.76 4.49
C ALA A 239 -10.97 0.76 5.51
N ASP A 240 -10.54 0.86 6.77
CA ASP A 240 -10.97 -0.01 7.89
C ASP A 240 -12.18 0.55 8.67
N GLY A 241 -12.56 1.81 8.42
CA GLY A 241 -13.63 2.51 9.15
C GLY A 241 -13.22 3.00 10.54
N VAL A 242 -11.98 2.74 10.96
CA VAL A 242 -11.37 3.19 12.23
C VAL A 242 -10.49 4.41 11.99
N HIS A 243 -9.57 4.33 11.02
CA HIS A 243 -8.64 5.40 10.64
C HIS A 243 -9.34 6.53 9.91
N VAL A 244 -10.25 6.19 9.01
CA VAL A 244 -11.00 7.16 8.20
C VAL A 244 -12.48 6.77 8.19
N HIS A 245 -13.33 7.68 8.65
CA HIS A 245 -14.78 7.46 8.64
C HIS A 245 -15.29 7.24 7.19
N PRO A 246 -16.16 6.26 6.93
CA PRO A 246 -16.60 5.90 5.56
C PRO A 246 -17.20 7.05 4.75
N ALA A 247 -17.79 8.06 5.40
CA ALA A 247 -18.27 9.24 4.71
C ALA A 247 -17.17 10.01 3.98
N LEU A 248 -15.92 9.96 4.46
CA LEU A 248 -14.77 10.63 3.85
C LEU A 248 -14.23 9.84 2.64
N TRP A 249 -14.42 8.52 2.57
CA TRP A 249 -14.00 7.74 1.40
C TRP A 249 -14.69 8.25 0.12
N ARG A 250 -15.99 8.58 0.23
CA ARG A 250 -16.74 9.17 -0.89
C ARG A 250 -16.29 10.60 -1.23
N LEU A 251 -15.84 11.36 -0.24
CA LEU A 251 -15.25 12.67 -0.47
C LEU A 251 -13.94 12.53 -1.26
N ILE A 252 -13.04 11.64 -0.81
CA ILE A 252 -11.78 11.36 -1.49
C ILE A 252 -12.05 10.93 -2.95
N ALA A 253 -12.94 9.96 -3.16
CA ALA A 253 -13.27 9.45 -4.50
C ALA A 253 -13.93 10.49 -5.44
N ARG A 254 -14.45 11.61 -4.90
CA ARG A 254 -15.02 12.71 -5.68
C ARG A 254 -14.03 13.83 -5.96
N THR A 255 -13.00 13.96 -5.13
CA THR A 255 -11.99 15.02 -5.24
C THR A 255 -10.75 14.56 -5.97
N LYS A 256 -10.37 13.27 -5.82
CA LYS A 256 -9.19 12.72 -6.48
C LYS A 256 -9.53 12.10 -7.82
N PRO A 257 -8.68 12.25 -8.86
CA PRO A 257 -8.74 11.41 -10.05
C PRO A 257 -8.72 9.92 -9.66
N ALA A 258 -9.55 9.11 -10.33
CA ALA A 258 -9.76 7.71 -9.96
C ALA A 258 -8.48 6.86 -10.02
N ASP A 259 -7.50 7.29 -10.79
CA ASP A 259 -6.19 6.66 -10.96
C ASP A 259 -5.14 7.16 -9.94
N ARG A 260 -5.51 8.02 -9.00
CA ARG A 260 -4.64 8.58 -7.95
C ARG A 260 -4.99 8.10 -6.53
N LEU A 261 -6.08 7.37 -6.35
CA LEU A 261 -6.41 6.73 -5.08
C LEU A 261 -5.70 5.37 -4.98
N MET A 262 -5.03 5.12 -3.87
CA MET A 262 -4.44 3.82 -3.51
C MET A 262 -5.06 3.31 -2.21
N LEU A 263 -5.47 2.05 -2.18
CA LEU A 263 -5.81 1.35 -0.96
C LEU A 263 -4.53 0.72 -0.39
N ILE A 264 -4.33 0.89 0.89
CA ILE A 264 -3.26 0.25 1.67
C ILE A 264 -3.85 -0.42 2.90
N SER A 265 -3.14 -1.37 3.46
CA SER A 265 -3.54 -1.95 4.74
C SER A 265 -2.98 -1.19 5.94
N ASP A 266 -1.75 -0.74 5.87
CA ASP A 266 -0.99 -0.28 7.05
C ASP A 266 -1.06 -1.31 8.19
N ALA A 267 -1.11 -2.60 7.81
CA ALA A 267 -1.33 -3.69 8.74
C ALA A 267 -0.05 -4.01 9.51
N ILE A 268 -0.26 -4.40 10.78
CA ILE A 268 0.80 -4.83 11.68
C ILE A 268 0.85 -6.37 11.79
N SER A 269 1.85 -6.89 12.49
CA SER A 269 2.04 -8.35 12.67
C SER A 269 0.81 -9.08 13.21
N LEU A 270 -0.04 -8.44 14.03
CA LEU A 270 -1.25 -9.05 14.59
C LEU A 270 -2.45 -9.10 13.63
N ALA A 271 -2.36 -8.55 12.40
CA ALA A 271 -3.39 -8.69 11.39
C ALA A 271 -3.63 -10.18 11.07
N GLY A 272 -4.89 -10.63 11.17
CA GLY A 272 -5.28 -12.02 10.99
C GLY A 272 -5.01 -12.95 12.19
N ILE A 273 -4.49 -12.42 13.33
CA ILE A 273 -4.24 -13.18 14.55
C ILE A 273 -5.35 -12.95 15.58
N GLY A 274 -5.86 -11.72 15.70
CA GLY A 274 -6.89 -11.32 16.68
C GLY A 274 -6.32 -10.42 17.77
N ASP A 275 -7.09 -10.31 18.86
CA ASP A 275 -6.73 -9.47 20.01
C ASP A 275 -5.41 -9.90 20.64
N GLY A 276 -4.60 -8.93 21.05
CA GLY A 276 -3.30 -9.23 21.63
C GLY A 276 -2.39 -8.01 21.74
N ARG A 277 -1.15 -8.26 22.13
CA ARG A 277 -0.10 -7.23 22.21
C ARG A 277 1.09 -7.60 21.35
N ALA A 278 1.73 -6.58 20.80
CA ALA A 278 2.97 -6.69 20.05
C ALA A 278 3.84 -5.46 20.31
N ASN A 279 5.03 -5.45 19.72
CA ASN A 279 5.92 -4.30 19.71
C ASN A 279 6.15 -3.87 18.26
N VAL A 280 6.03 -2.59 17.97
CA VAL A 280 6.29 -1.99 16.65
C VAL A 280 7.20 -0.78 16.87
N GLY A 281 8.37 -0.78 16.23
CA GLY A 281 9.33 0.33 16.34
C GLY A 281 9.78 0.63 17.78
N GLY A 282 9.81 -0.38 18.67
CA GLY A 282 10.16 -0.23 20.08
C GLY A 282 9.00 0.19 21.00
N LEU A 283 7.79 0.40 20.45
CA LEU A 283 6.60 0.81 21.20
C LEU A 283 5.63 -0.36 21.37
N ASP A 284 5.10 -0.53 22.57
CA ASP A 284 4.10 -1.55 22.85
C ASP A 284 2.72 -1.12 22.35
N ILE A 285 2.10 -2.00 21.57
CA ILE A 285 0.78 -1.83 20.98
C ILE A 285 -0.20 -2.89 21.47
N GLU A 286 -1.47 -2.57 21.45
CA GLU A 286 -2.57 -3.46 21.82
C GLU A 286 -3.65 -3.46 20.73
N VAL A 287 -4.11 -4.65 20.36
CA VAL A 287 -5.25 -4.88 19.46
C VAL A 287 -6.46 -5.27 20.29
N VAL A 288 -7.56 -4.56 20.08
CA VAL A 288 -8.89 -4.90 20.60
C VAL A 288 -9.91 -4.79 19.46
N GLY A 289 -10.42 -5.90 18.99
CA GLY A 289 -11.27 -5.98 17.80
C GLY A 289 -10.55 -5.50 16.55
N SER A 290 -11.05 -4.42 15.93
CA SER A 290 -10.44 -3.81 14.75
C SER A 290 -9.51 -2.62 15.07
N ARG A 291 -9.34 -2.28 16.34
CA ARG A 291 -8.57 -1.11 16.75
C ARG A 291 -7.19 -1.50 17.28
N VAL A 292 -6.18 -0.84 16.76
CA VAL A 292 -4.80 -0.94 17.24
C VAL A 292 -4.40 0.39 17.88
N THR A 293 -3.87 0.35 19.09
CA THR A 293 -3.42 1.56 19.80
C THR A 293 -2.09 1.32 20.52
N LEU A 294 -1.35 2.40 20.74
CA LEU A 294 -0.27 2.38 21.73
C LEU A 294 -0.85 2.06 23.11
N VAL A 295 -0.24 1.13 23.83
CA VAL A 295 -0.71 0.67 25.14
C VAL A 295 -0.91 1.86 26.09
N GLY A 296 -2.10 1.92 26.70
CA GLY A 296 -2.47 2.98 27.65
C GLY A 296 -2.82 4.34 27.02
N THR A 297 -2.97 4.42 25.69
CA THR A 297 -3.33 5.65 24.97
C THR A 297 -4.49 5.42 24.00
N THR A 298 -4.93 6.49 23.31
CA THR A 298 -5.88 6.42 22.20
C THR A 298 -5.22 6.58 20.82
N THR A 299 -3.89 6.70 20.77
CA THR A 299 -3.13 6.87 19.55
C THR A 299 -3.18 5.58 18.74
N LEU A 300 -3.68 5.65 17.50
CA LEU A 300 -3.68 4.53 16.59
C LEU A 300 -2.24 4.18 16.18
N ALA A 301 -1.99 2.91 15.92
CA ALA A 301 -0.66 2.35 15.65
C ALA A 301 -0.75 1.27 14.57
N GLY A 302 -0.99 1.69 13.31
CA GLY A 302 -1.28 0.79 12.20
C GLY A 302 -2.66 0.13 12.32
N SER A 303 -2.93 -0.83 11.47
CA SER A 303 -4.21 -1.52 11.36
C SER A 303 -4.11 -3.04 11.51
N VAL A 304 -5.26 -3.70 11.51
CA VAL A 304 -5.38 -5.16 11.35
C VAL A 304 -6.24 -5.54 10.14
N ILE A 305 -6.48 -4.58 9.24
CA ILE A 305 -7.27 -4.84 8.03
C ILE A 305 -6.44 -5.60 7.00
N ALA A 306 -7.07 -6.54 6.29
CA ALA A 306 -6.52 -7.08 5.07
C ALA A 306 -6.97 -6.26 3.85
N LEU A 307 -6.17 -6.21 2.79
CA LEU A 307 -6.43 -5.33 1.63
C LEU A 307 -7.72 -5.72 0.87
N ASP A 308 -8.06 -7.00 0.81
CA ASP A 308 -9.34 -7.47 0.25
C ASP A 308 -10.55 -6.92 1.03
N THR A 309 -10.43 -6.78 2.35
CA THR A 309 -11.45 -6.15 3.19
C THR A 309 -11.56 -4.65 2.89
N ALA A 310 -10.44 -3.96 2.66
CA ALA A 310 -10.46 -2.57 2.23
C ALA A 310 -11.21 -2.38 0.90
N VAL A 311 -10.98 -3.27 -0.08
CA VAL A 311 -11.72 -3.30 -1.37
C VAL A 311 -13.22 -3.48 -1.12
N ARG A 312 -13.65 -4.47 -0.32
CA ARG A 312 -15.06 -4.68 0.02
C ARG A 312 -15.69 -3.45 0.67
N ASN A 313 -14.98 -2.85 1.61
CA ASN A 313 -15.47 -1.70 2.37
C ASN A 313 -15.72 -0.48 1.48
N VAL A 314 -14.80 -0.16 0.56
CA VAL A 314 -15.01 0.99 -0.34
C VAL A 314 -16.09 0.72 -1.38
N VAL A 315 -16.25 -0.52 -1.87
CA VAL A 315 -17.38 -0.92 -2.73
C VAL A 315 -18.69 -0.78 -1.97
N ALA A 316 -18.78 -1.26 -0.74
CA ALA A 316 -19.98 -1.10 0.11
C ALA A 316 -20.31 0.36 0.39
N SER A 317 -19.31 1.26 0.36
CA SER A 317 -19.51 2.71 0.49
C SER A 317 -19.97 3.40 -0.79
N GLY A 318 -20.01 2.69 -1.92
CA GLY A 318 -20.51 3.15 -3.21
C GLY A 318 -19.47 3.47 -4.28
N LEU A 319 -18.21 3.06 -4.10
CA LEU A 319 -17.25 3.02 -5.21
C LEU A 319 -17.61 1.86 -6.14
N SER A 320 -17.39 2.04 -7.45
CA SER A 320 -17.54 0.91 -8.39
C SER A 320 -16.46 -0.15 -8.13
N LEU A 321 -16.77 -1.42 -8.39
CA LEU A 321 -15.79 -2.50 -8.24
C LEU A 321 -14.52 -2.28 -9.09
N PRO A 322 -14.61 -1.83 -10.36
CA PRO A 322 -13.41 -1.49 -11.13
C PRO A 322 -12.55 -0.41 -10.47
N ALA A 323 -13.16 0.64 -9.92
CA ALA A 323 -12.42 1.72 -9.25
C ALA A 323 -11.74 1.23 -7.95
N ALA A 324 -12.42 0.40 -7.15
CA ALA A 324 -11.87 -0.18 -5.94
C ALA A 324 -10.71 -1.13 -6.24
N VAL A 325 -10.85 -1.98 -7.26
CA VAL A 325 -9.79 -2.89 -7.73
C VAL A 325 -8.62 -2.10 -8.29
N ALA A 326 -8.88 -1.05 -9.07
CA ALA A 326 -7.80 -0.19 -9.57
C ALA A 326 -6.99 0.47 -8.43
N ALA A 327 -7.69 0.94 -7.38
CA ALA A 327 -7.04 1.52 -6.21
C ALA A 327 -6.19 0.51 -5.41
N ALA A 328 -6.50 -0.79 -5.50
CA ALA A 328 -5.76 -1.87 -4.85
C ALA A 328 -4.79 -2.59 -5.81
N SER A 329 -4.63 -2.17 -7.07
CA SER A 329 -3.81 -2.90 -8.05
C SER A 329 -3.00 -1.95 -8.94
N ARG A 330 -3.58 -1.47 -10.05
CA ARG A 330 -2.87 -0.67 -11.05
C ARG A 330 -2.37 0.69 -10.54
N ASN A 331 -3.09 1.35 -9.63
CA ASN A 331 -2.72 2.68 -9.17
C ASN A 331 -1.43 2.66 -8.33
N PRO A 332 -1.27 1.77 -7.31
CA PRO A 332 0.01 1.66 -6.60
C PRO A 332 1.15 1.22 -7.53
N LEU A 333 0.90 0.36 -8.52
CA LEU A 333 1.92 -0.02 -9.49
C LEU A 333 2.32 1.16 -10.39
N ALA A 334 1.36 1.99 -10.81
CA ALA A 334 1.63 3.17 -11.61
C ALA A 334 2.49 4.19 -10.83
N MET A 335 2.22 4.39 -9.55
CA MET A 335 3.03 5.23 -8.65
C MET A 335 4.48 4.70 -8.57
N LEU A 336 4.67 3.36 -8.59
CA LEU A 336 5.98 2.71 -8.57
C LEU A 336 6.63 2.60 -9.97
N GLY A 337 5.94 3.00 -11.05
CA GLY A 337 6.44 2.82 -12.42
C GLY A 337 6.47 1.38 -12.90
N VAL A 338 5.70 0.46 -12.28
CA VAL A 338 5.59 -0.95 -12.66
C VAL A 338 4.44 -1.11 -13.65
N THR A 339 4.69 -1.66 -14.82
CA THR A 339 3.72 -1.70 -15.94
C THR A 339 3.41 -3.11 -16.46
N ASP A 340 4.07 -4.12 -15.93
CA ASP A 340 3.96 -5.52 -16.41
C ASP A 340 2.78 -6.30 -15.81
N ARG A 341 2.04 -5.71 -14.87
CA ARG A 341 0.94 -6.32 -14.12
C ARG A 341 -0.10 -5.29 -13.66
N GLY A 342 -1.14 -5.73 -12.93
CA GLY A 342 -2.17 -4.86 -12.36
C GLY A 342 -3.38 -4.62 -13.25
N ARG A 343 -3.44 -5.31 -14.41
CA ARG A 343 -4.56 -5.27 -15.35
C ARG A 343 -4.85 -6.66 -15.91
N ILE A 344 -6.10 -6.87 -16.33
CA ILE A 344 -6.46 -8.03 -17.16
C ILE A 344 -6.36 -7.60 -18.61
N ALA A 345 -5.18 -7.76 -19.21
CA ALA A 345 -4.91 -7.38 -20.59
C ALA A 345 -3.79 -8.27 -21.18
N PRO A 346 -3.79 -8.52 -22.51
CA PRO A 346 -2.70 -9.25 -23.15
C PRO A 346 -1.33 -8.60 -22.87
N GLY A 347 -0.34 -9.43 -22.62
CA GLY A 347 1.04 -9.02 -22.30
C GLY A 347 1.27 -8.74 -20.81
N GLN A 348 0.22 -8.69 -19.99
CA GLN A 348 0.36 -8.53 -18.55
C GLN A 348 0.71 -9.87 -17.88
N ARG A 349 1.51 -9.82 -16.84
CA ARG A 349 1.74 -10.96 -15.96
C ARG A 349 0.42 -11.43 -15.37
N ALA A 350 0.20 -12.74 -15.39
CA ALA A 350 -1.03 -13.37 -14.92
C ALA A 350 -1.04 -13.50 -13.38
N ASP A 351 -1.13 -12.35 -12.69
CA ASP A 351 -1.46 -12.24 -11.29
C ASP A 351 -2.95 -11.93 -11.19
N LEU A 352 -3.76 -12.90 -10.79
CA LEU A 352 -5.21 -12.80 -10.79
C LEU A 352 -5.79 -13.23 -9.44
N VAL A 353 -6.88 -12.59 -9.05
CA VAL A 353 -7.65 -12.96 -7.85
C VAL A 353 -9.07 -13.31 -8.27
N GLN A 354 -9.52 -14.45 -7.80
CA GLN A 354 -10.91 -14.88 -7.93
C GLN A 354 -11.67 -14.48 -6.66
N LEU A 355 -12.76 -13.72 -6.84
CA LEU A 355 -13.64 -13.29 -5.76
C LEU A 355 -15.03 -13.93 -5.93
N ASP A 356 -15.66 -14.28 -4.83
CA ASP A 356 -17.07 -14.68 -4.80
C ASP A 356 -18.01 -13.46 -4.89
N ASP A 357 -19.32 -13.69 -4.82
CA ASP A 357 -20.33 -12.63 -4.86
C ASP A 357 -20.28 -11.66 -3.67
N SER A 358 -19.71 -12.10 -2.56
CA SER A 358 -19.44 -11.28 -1.38
C SER A 358 -18.09 -10.57 -1.45
N LEU A 359 -17.42 -10.67 -2.60
CA LEU A 359 -16.06 -10.15 -2.86
C LEU A 359 -15.01 -10.73 -1.88
N GLN A 360 -15.23 -11.96 -1.40
CA GLN A 360 -14.24 -12.71 -0.63
C GLN A 360 -13.26 -13.37 -1.60
N VAL A 361 -11.97 -13.38 -1.25
CA VAL A 361 -10.95 -14.09 -2.02
C VAL A 361 -11.22 -15.59 -1.91
N SER A 362 -11.38 -16.25 -3.05
CA SER A 362 -11.57 -17.70 -3.15
C SER A 362 -10.37 -18.43 -3.71
N ARG A 363 -9.63 -17.78 -4.63
CA ARG A 363 -8.39 -18.32 -5.22
C ARG A 363 -7.46 -17.19 -5.66
N VAL A 364 -6.17 -17.45 -5.64
CA VAL A 364 -5.14 -16.50 -6.11
C VAL A 364 -4.21 -17.18 -7.10
N MET A 365 -4.01 -16.55 -8.24
CA MET A 365 -3.02 -16.93 -9.24
C MET A 365 -1.85 -15.96 -9.19
N ARG A 366 -0.63 -16.47 -9.11
CA ARG A 366 0.60 -15.69 -9.21
C ARG A 366 1.42 -16.20 -10.39
N ALA A 367 1.78 -15.31 -11.31
CA ALA A 367 2.53 -15.62 -12.52
C ALA A 367 1.97 -16.86 -13.28
N GLY A 368 0.66 -16.93 -13.44
CA GLY A 368 -0.01 -18.01 -14.16
C GLY A 368 -0.24 -19.30 -13.37
N VAL A 369 0.19 -19.37 -12.11
CA VAL A 369 0.02 -20.56 -11.26
C VAL A 369 -0.97 -20.26 -10.13
N TRP A 370 -1.98 -21.12 -9.96
CA TRP A 370 -2.86 -21.06 -8.81
C TRP A 370 -2.10 -21.49 -7.54
N VAL A 371 -1.99 -20.60 -6.56
CA VAL A 371 -1.16 -20.80 -5.36
C VAL A 371 -1.93 -20.70 -4.04
N ALA A 372 -3.15 -20.13 -4.06
CA ALA A 372 -4.03 -20.07 -2.91
C ALA A 372 -5.51 -20.08 -3.37
#